data_55844e77242e8a9f9366613ddf52f2c3
#
_entry.id   55844e77242e8a9f9366613ddf52f2c3
#
_cell.length_a   1.000
_cell.length_b   1.000
_cell.length_c   1.000
_cell.angle_alpha   90.00
_cell.angle_beta   90.00
_cell.angle_gamma   90.00
#
_symmetry.space_group_name_H-M   'P 1'
#
loop_
_entity.id
_entity.type
_entity.pdbx_description
1 polymer ?
#
loop_
_entity_poly.entity_id
_entity_poly.type
_entity_poly.pdbx_seq_one_letter_code
_entity_poly.pdbx_strand_id
1 'polypeptide(L)'
;MPIATESVSFYLQLTGRLPSLDSEAAPSQVPPTLFDVEFMTKPDLIHAAFRLTPEDDGALAAHLSGEFSNGPISAPPEAGFPFGGLLAALCAGAMRQGLGIEAPLRSLTVQYLAAARYGQSLHFRPRMLRGGRNVAYAVVEGGQGSKLTHHASATYGADGPTPVPLTPLQAPPPSLDCLKDAPGISGPMAPRFSQHVDYRFENGPNILGGNEGKPVVERVWMRVKDGAPLDELRMCYLLDALYPPAWTAFKATPMMTTVDLRCDFLADPTPDAAPDGWVFFEYRLLDHGLGWSVDEAIAWGADGSPLALARQRRKLL
;
A
#
# COMPACT_ATOMS: atom_id res chain seq x y z
N MET A 1 30.20 1.72 -21.04
CA MET A 1 28.85 2.30 -21.13
C MET A 1 28.42 2.65 -19.71
N PRO A 2 28.36 3.89 -19.33
CA PRO A 2 28.00 4.26 -17.97
C PRO A 2 26.68 5.03 -17.97
N ILE A 3 25.58 4.39 -17.58
CA ILE A 3 24.28 5.04 -17.36
C ILE A 3 23.80 4.88 -15.90
N ALA A 4 24.52 4.12 -15.07
CA ALA A 4 24.06 3.79 -13.72
C ALA A 4 24.43 4.79 -12.62
N THR A 5 25.27 5.79 -12.90
CA THR A 5 25.84 6.69 -11.87
C THR A 5 25.08 8.01 -11.70
N GLU A 6 24.31 8.45 -12.68
CA GLU A 6 23.61 9.75 -12.58
C GLU A 6 22.32 9.70 -11.75
N SER A 7 21.63 8.57 -11.72
CA SER A 7 20.35 8.43 -11.00
C SER A 7 20.51 8.49 -9.48
N VAL A 8 21.63 7.99 -8.94
CA VAL A 8 21.89 7.98 -7.50
C VAL A 8 22.31 9.38 -6.99
N SER A 9 23.01 10.15 -7.83
CA SER A 9 23.42 11.51 -7.47
C SER A 9 22.26 12.49 -7.37
N PHE A 10 21.17 12.27 -8.13
CA PHE A 10 19.98 13.13 -8.10
C PHE A 10 19.14 12.93 -6.83
N TYR A 11 19.12 11.71 -6.27
CA TYR A 11 18.43 11.42 -5.00
C TYR A 11 19.09 12.14 -3.82
N LEU A 12 20.42 12.31 -3.85
CA LEU A 12 21.17 12.98 -2.78
C LEU A 12 21.03 14.52 -2.81
N GLN A 13 20.70 15.11 -3.96
CA GLN A 13 20.53 16.56 -4.07
C GLN A 13 19.19 17.08 -3.54
N LEU A 14 18.14 16.25 -3.48
CA LEU A 14 16.82 16.66 -2.97
C LEU A 14 16.67 16.53 -1.46
N THR A 15 17.55 15.81 -0.77
CA THR A 15 17.47 15.57 0.68
C THR A 15 18.35 16.47 1.53
N GLY A 16 18.76 17.62 1.04
CA GLY A 16 19.45 18.70 1.74
C GLY A 16 20.09 18.35 3.10
N ARG A 17 21.44 18.17 3.10
CA ARG A 17 22.40 18.13 4.23
C ARG A 17 22.26 16.97 5.22
N LEU A 18 23.30 16.16 5.26
CA LEU A 18 23.64 15.31 6.42
C LEU A 18 23.81 16.22 7.67
N PRO A 19 23.19 15.88 8.81
CA PRO A 19 23.50 16.54 10.06
C PRO A 19 24.90 16.13 10.53
N SER A 20 25.70 17.10 10.94
CA SER A 20 26.99 16.91 11.61
C SER A 20 26.80 16.14 12.92
N LEU A 21 27.61 15.11 13.10
CA LEU A 21 27.78 14.42 14.37
C LEU A 21 28.54 15.38 15.32
N ASP A 22 27.81 16.03 16.22
CA ASP A 22 28.33 16.54 17.49
C ASP A 22 27.17 17.02 18.37
N SER A 23 26.78 16.21 19.37
CA SER A 23 26.42 16.64 20.71
C SER A 23 26.12 15.45 21.60
N GLU A 24 26.88 15.30 22.63
CA GLU A 24 26.64 14.40 23.78
C GLU A 24 25.29 14.72 24.45
N ALA A 25 24.45 13.71 24.54
CA ALA A 25 23.28 13.72 25.44
C ALA A 25 23.26 12.42 26.25
N ALA A 26 23.01 12.57 27.55
CA ALA A 26 23.02 11.55 28.59
C ALA A 26 22.07 10.37 28.31
N PRO A 27 22.28 9.19 28.94
CA PRO A 27 21.53 7.97 28.65
C PRO A 27 20.13 8.04 29.27
N SER A 28 19.11 8.22 28.47
CA SER A 28 17.73 7.94 28.83
C SER A 28 17.32 6.60 28.24
N GLN A 29 16.72 5.78 29.08
CA GLN A 29 16.22 4.43 28.87
C GLN A 29 15.88 4.08 27.41
N VAL A 30 16.67 3.19 26.82
CA VAL A 30 16.43 2.58 25.51
C VAL A 30 15.27 1.60 25.65
N PRO A 31 14.19 1.74 24.87
CA PRO A 31 13.17 0.68 24.80
C PRO A 31 13.77 -0.59 24.14
N PRO A 32 13.31 -1.79 24.49
CA PRO A 32 13.86 -3.06 24.00
C PRO A 32 13.37 -3.30 22.57
N THR A 33 14.08 -2.79 21.55
CA THR A 33 13.56 -2.88 20.18
C THR A 33 14.60 -3.01 19.06
N LEU A 34 15.89 -2.94 19.33
CA LEU A 34 16.91 -3.08 18.27
C LEU A 34 17.44 -4.51 18.08
N PHE A 35 17.17 -5.42 19.00
CA PHE A 35 17.69 -6.80 18.95
C PHE A 35 16.68 -7.82 18.40
N ASP A 36 15.38 -7.51 18.32
CA ASP A 36 14.36 -8.50 17.95
C ASP A 36 14.11 -8.62 16.44
N VAL A 37 14.54 -7.68 15.62
CA VAL A 37 14.23 -7.66 14.18
C VAL A 37 15.13 -8.66 13.39
N GLU A 38 16.30 -8.95 13.89
CA GLU A 38 17.29 -9.82 13.18
C GLU A 38 16.90 -11.30 13.12
N PHE A 39 15.92 -11.74 13.92
CA PHE A 39 15.46 -13.12 14.01
C PHE A 39 14.01 -13.35 13.59
N MET A 40 13.29 -12.29 13.18
CA MET A 40 11.90 -12.43 12.74
C MET A 40 11.81 -13.10 11.37
N THR A 41 10.88 -14.05 11.22
CA THR A 41 10.54 -14.60 9.91
C THR A 41 9.81 -13.56 9.05
N LYS A 42 9.76 -13.74 7.73
CA LYS A 42 9.02 -12.81 6.84
C LYS A 42 7.54 -12.66 7.22
N PRO A 43 6.79 -13.74 7.53
CA PRO A 43 5.42 -13.63 8.05
C PRO A 43 5.31 -12.79 9.32
N ASP A 44 6.22 -12.97 10.27
CA ASP A 44 6.23 -12.22 11.52
C ASP A 44 6.45 -10.72 11.30
N LEU A 45 7.32 -10.36 10.34
CA LEU A 45 7.57 -8.97 9.95
C LEU A 45 6.29 -8.31 9.40
N ILE A 46 5.53 -9.01 8.57
CA ILE A 46 4.28 -8.50 8.00
C ILE A 46 3.22 -8.34 9.09
N HIS A 47 3.05 -9.33 9.96
CA HIS A 47 2.14 -9.25 11.10
C HIS A 47 2.51 -8.09 12.03
N ALA A 48 3.80 -7.89 12.29
CA ALA A 48 4.28 -6.76 13.10
C ALA A 48 4.01 -5.41 12.42
N ALA A 49 4.11 -5.33 11.10
CA ALA A 49 3.87 -4.10 10.34
C ALA A 49 2.40 -3.64 10.39
N PHE A 50 1.44 -4.57 10.50
CA PHE A 50 0.02 -4.24 10.67
C PHE A 50 -0.40 -4.00 12.12
N ARG A 51 0.52 -4.22 13.09
CA ARG A 51 0.19 -4.07 14.51
C ARG A 51 0.01 -2.62 14.90
N LEU A 52 -1.07 -2.35 15.60
CA LEU A 52 -1.37 -1.07 16.23
C LEU A 52 -1.40 -1.26 17.75
N THR A 53 -0.66 -0.45 18.46
CA THR A 53 -0.57 -0.49 19.93
C THR A 53 -1.37 0.68 20.50
N PRO A 54 -2.36 0.44 21.38
CA PRO A 54 -3.08 1.51 22.06
C PRO A 54 -2.15 2.34 22.94
N GLU A 55 -2.41 3.66 23.01
CA GLU A 55 -1.72 4.61 23.86
C GLU A 55 -2.68 5.20 24.91
N ASP A 56 -2.13 5.74 25.98
CA ASP A 56 -2.89 6.26 27.14
C ASP A 56 -3.82 7.43 26.76
N ASP A 57 -3.50 8.18 25.70
CA ASP A 57 -4.29 9.30 25.19
C ASP A 57 -5.39 8.90 24.19
N GLY A 58 -5.58 7.60 24.01
CA GLY A 58 -6.56 7.04 23.07
C GLY A 58 -6.09 7.00 21.63
N ALA A 59 -4.86 7.40 21.32
CA ALA A 59 -4.24 7.18 20.03
C ALA A 59 -3.82 5.71 19.86
N LEU A 60 -3.48 5.35 18.64
CA LEU A 60 -2.89 4.06 18.29
C LEU A 60 -1.54 4.31 17.63
N ALA A 61 -0.51 3.61 18.06
CA ALA A 61 0.84 3.73 17.52
C ALA A 61 1.19 2.56 16.62
N ALA A 62 1.88 2.85 15.50
CA ALA A 62 2.51 1.85 14.64
C ALA A 62 4.02 2.11 14.53
N HIS A 63 4.79 1.03 14.46
CA HIS A 63 6.21 1.10 14.14
C HIS A 63 6.42 0.89 12.64
N LEU A 64 7.13 1.83 11.99
CA LEU A 64 7.44 1.74 10.57
C LEU A 64 8.81 1.09 10.37
N SER A 65 8.80 -0.19 9.94
CA SER A 65 10.01 -0.89 9.56
C SER A 65 10.50 -0.46 8.16
N GLY A 66 11.81 -0.28 8.01
CA GLY A 66 12.44 -0.01 6.73
C GLY A 66 12.26 -1.13 5.69
N GLU A 67 11.90 -2.35 6.11
CA GLU A 67 11.59 -3.47 5.22
C GLU A 67 10.38 -3.18 4.31
N PHE A 68 9.51 -2.24 4.70
CA PHE A 68 8.37 -1.78 3.93
C PHE A 68 8.63 -0.44 3.22
N SER A 69 9.87 -0.18 2.83
CA SER A 69 10.22 1.00 2.03
C SER A 69 9.81 0.82 0.56
N ASN A 70 9.37 1.90 -0.07
CA ASN A 70 9.20 1.97 -1.52
C ASN A 70 10.51 2.24 -2.28
N GLY A 71 11.61 2.48 -1.54
CA GLY A 71 12.95 2.58 -2.12
C GLY A 71 13.49 1.23 -2.59
N PRO A 72 14.51 1.24 -3.47
CA PRO A 72 15.08 0.03 -4.04
C PRO A 72 15.79 -0.83 -2.99
N ILE A 73 15.75 -2.16 -3.18
CA ILE A 73 16.41 -3.12 -2.28
C ILE A 73 17.92 -2.83 -2.14
N SER A 74 18.56 -2.37 -3.22
CA SER A 74 19.98 -2.07 -3.25
C SER A 74 20.40 -0.81 -2.49
N ALA A 75 19.44 -0.02 -2.02
CA ALA A 75 19.69 1.21 -1.27
C ALA A 75 19.23 1.08 0.19
N PRO A 76 19.72 1.93 1.11
CA PRO A 76 19.17 2.00 2.46
C PRO A 76 17.66 2.31 2.44
N PRO A 77 16.88 1.81 3.43
CA PRO A 77 15.44 2.08 3.49
C PRO A 77 15.08 3.57 3.40
N GLU A 78 15.93 4.43 3.94
CA GLU A 78 15.77 5.89 3.99
C GLU A 78 15.91 6.55 2.61
N ALA A 79 16.41 5.84 1.60
CA ALA A 79 16.39 6.28 0.20
C ALA A 79 14.98 6.27 -0.40
N GLY A 80 14.00 5.70 0.32
CA GLY A 80 12.59 5.72 0.00
C GLY A 80 11.76 6.20 1.18
N PHE A 81 10.46 5.99 1.06
CA PHE A 81 9.46 6.32 2.08
C PHE A 81 8.71 5.05 2.48
N PRO A 82 8.02 5.03 3.65
CA PRO A 82 7.10 3.97 3.98
C PRO A 82 6.08 3.75 2.87
N PHE A 83 5.86 2.49 2.54
CA PHE A 83 4.96 2.08 1.46
C PHE A 83 3.52 2.55 1.70
N GLY A 84 2.91 3.18 0.68
CA GLY A 84 1.58 3.79 0.79
C GLY A 84 0.47 2.81 1.11
N GLY A 85 0.51 1.61 0.54
CA GLY A 85 -0.45 0.54 0.84
C GLY A 85 -0.41 0.07 2.29
N LEU A 86 0.77 0.00 2.92
CA LEU A 86 0.89 -0.26 4.36
C LEU A 86 0.25 0.87 5.16
N LEU A 87 0.49 2.12 4.79
CA LEU A 87 -0.08 3.27 5.49
C LEU A 87 -1.61 3.32 5.36
N ALA A 88 -2.16 2.93 4.19
CA ALA A 88 -3.59 2.79 3.98
C ALA A 88 -4.19 1.69 4.86
N ALA A 89 -3.54 0.53 4.94
CA ALA A 89 -3.94 -0.57 5.82
C ALA A 89 -3.92 -0.15 7.30
N LEU A 90 -2.89 0.57 7.74
CA LEU A 90 -2.81 1.09 9.11
C LEU A 90 -3.91 2.13 9.40
N CYS A 91 -4.28 2.99 8.44
CA CYS A 91 -5.41 3.90 8.60
C CYS A 91 -6.74 3.14 8.79
N ALA A 92 -7.00 2.09 7.98
CA ALA A 92 -8.18 1.24 8.12
C ALA A 92 -8.19 0.51 9.47
N GLY A 93 -7.07 -0.12 9.83
CA GLY A 93 -6.91 -0.82 11.09
C GLY A 93 -7.10 0.09 12.32
N ALA A 94 -6.57 1.31 12.26
CA ALA A 94 -6.70 2.29 13.34
C ALA A 94 -8.16 2.71 13.55
N MET A 95 -8.91 2.95 12.49
CA MET A 95 -10.35 3.26 12.61
C MET A 95 -11.13 2.07 13.15
N ARG A 96 -10.88 0.86 12.63
CA ARG A 96 -11.54 -0.34 13.12
C ARG A 96 -11.27 -0.60 14.59
N GLN A 97 -9.99 -0.69 14.97
CA GLN A 97 -9.58 -1.01 16.33
C GLN A 97 -9.94 0.10 17.32
N GLY A 98 -9.62 1.36 17.00
CA GLY A 98 -9.81 2.49 17.93
C GLY A 98 -11.27 2.87 18.14
N LEU A 99 -12.17 2.53 17.22
CA LEU A 99 -13.59 2.85 17.30
C LEU A 99 -14.49 1.62 17.55
N GLY A 100 -13.90 0.42 17.61
CA GLY A 100 -14.66 -0.82 17.83
C GLY A 100 -15.69 -1.11 16.72
N ILE A 101 -15.36 -0.78 15.45
CA ILE A 101 -16.30 -0.96 14.34
C ILE A 101 -16.23 -2.41 13.88
N GLU A 102 -17.36 -3.13 13.94
CA GLU A 102 -17.47 -4.51 13.47
C GLU A 102 -17.98 -4.62 12.02
N ALA A 103 -18.75 -3.62 11.56
CA ALA A 103 -19.32 -3.63 10.22
C ALA A 103 -18.20 -3.66 9.14
N PRO A 104 -18.44 -4.32 7.98
CA PRO A 104 -17.48 -4.35 6.87
C PRO A 104 -17.07 -2.97 6.37
N LEU A 105 -15.81 -2.82 5.98
CA LEU A 105 -15.30 -1.63 5.32
C LEU A 105 -15.86 -1.57 3.90
N ARG A 106 -16.48 -0.45 3.51
CA ARG A 106 -17.07 -0.24 2.18
C ARG A 106 -16.27 0.74 1.34
N SER A 107 -15.69 1.74 1.96
CA SER A 107 -14.74 2.61 1.25
C SER A 107 -13.70 3.18 2.19
N LEU A 108 -12.52 3.42 1.65
CA LEU A 108 -11.41 4.10 2.31
C LEU A 108 -10.83 5.13 1.33
N THR A 109 -10.63 6.35 1.79
CA THR A 109 -9.86 7.35 1.05
C THR A 109 -8.72 7.84 1.93
N VAL A 110 -7.50 7.75 1.44
CA VAL A 110 -6.29 8.21 2.14
C VAL A 110 -5.66 9.35 1.37
N GLN A 111 -5.35 10.45 2.04
CA GLN A 111 -4.55 11.55 1.54
C GLN A 111 -3.16 11.48 2.17
N TYR A 112 -2.12 11.48 1.35
CA TYR A 112 -0.72 11.45 1.77
C TYR A 112 -0.20 12.89 1.82
N LEU A 113 -0.30 13.52 2.99
CA LEU A 113 -0.03 14.95 3.19
C LEU A 113 1.45 15.25 3.29
N ALA A 114 2.21 14.34 3.90
CA ALA A 114 3.66 14.46 4.04
C ALA A 114 4.30 13.08 4.24
N ALA A 115 5.55 12.96 3.88
CA ALA A 115 6.31 11.74 4.10
C ALA A 115 6.47 11.44 5.60
N ALA A 116 6.09 10.24 6.00
CA ALA A 116 6.48 9.66 7.28
C ALA A 116 7.94 9.21 7.24
N ARG A 117 8.56 9.00 8.40
CA ARG A 117 9.96 8.62 8.54
C ARG A 117 10.09 7.34 9.35
N TYR A 118 11.15 6.56 9.07
CA TYR A 118 11.53 5.41 9.88
C TYR A 118 12.14 5.86 11.22
N GLY A 119 12.15 4.95 12.20
CA GLY A 119 12.73 5.22 13.52
C GLY A 119 11.89 6.11 14.44
N GLN A 120 10.71 6.52 14.00
CA GLN A 120 9.74 7.27 14.79
C GLN A 120 8.38 6.58 14.72
N SER A 121 7.67 6.51 15.86
CA SER A 121 6.31 5.98 15.88
C SER A 121 5.39 6.86 15.04
N LEU A 122 4.49 6.22 14.31
CA LEU A 122 3.39 6.86 13.62
C LEU A 122 2.15 6.70 14.50
N HIS A 123 1.53 7.82 14.89
CA HIS A 123 0.38 7.86 15.78
C HIS A 123 -0.88 8.13 14.99
N PHE A 124 -1.94 7.38 15.27
CA PHE A 124 -3.24 7.49 14.62
C PHE A 124 -4.30 7.92 15.64
N ARG A 125 -5.09 8.93 15.28
CA ARG A 125 -6.22 9.42 16.09
C ARG A 125 -7.54 9.22 15.34
N PRO A 126 -8.17 8.05 15.50
CA PRO A 126 -9.44 7.77 14.85
C PRO A 126 -10.58 8.53 15.55
N ARG A 127 -11.56 8.95 14.74
CA ARG A 127 -12.75 9.65 15.22
C ARG A 127 -13.98 9.21 14.45
N MET A 128 -15.04 8.83 15.17
CA MET A 128 -16.35 8.57 14.58
C MET A 128 -16.99 9.90 14.18
N LEU A 129 -17.37 10.04 12.92
CA LEU A 129 -18.17 11.17 12.44
C LEU A 129 -19.66 10.93 12.69
N ARG A 130 -20.12 9.71 12.40
CA ARG A 130 -21.49 9.28 12.62
C ARG A 130 -21.55 7.75 12.72
N GLY A 131 -22.09 7.22 13.78
CA GLY A 131 -22.49 5.82 13.92
C GLY A 131 -23.98 5.69 13.67
N GLY A 132 -24.35 4.94 12.62
CA GLY A 132 -25.73 4.63 12.30
C GLY A 132 -25.96 3.10 12.32
N ARG A 133 -27.22 2.67 12.33
CA ARG A 133 -27.57 1.25 12.32
C ARG A 133 -26.99 0.51 11.10
N ASN A 134 -27.07 1.12 9.92
CA ASN A 134 -26.70 0.48 8.65
C ASN A 134 -25.37 1.00 8.09
N VAL A 135 -24.99 2.23 8.44
CA VAL A 135 -23.79 2.88 7.91
C VAL A 135 -23.12 3.68 9.00
N ALA A 136 -21.80 3.55 9.11
CA ALA A 136 -20.94 4.36 9.97
C ALA A 136 -19.89 5.09 9.13
N TYR A 137 -19.54 6.29 9.56
CA TYR A 137 -18.53 7.15 8.94
C TYR A 137 -17.45 7.46 9.96
N ALA A 138 -16.20 7.24 9.59
CA ALA A 138 -15.05 7.49 10.45
C ALA A 138 -13.97 8.26 9.69
N VAL A 139 -13.11 8.92 10.44
CA VAL A 139 -11.89 9.55 9.95
C VAL A 139 -10.73 9.19 10.87
N VAL A 140 -9.52 9.26 10.34
CA VAL A 140 -8.30 9.14 11.13
C VAL A 140 -7.25 10.11 10.63
N GLU A 141 -6.55 10.73 11.55
CA GLU A 141 -5.34 11.51 11.31
C GLU A 141 -4.14 10.70 11.78
N GLY A 142 -3.15 10.55 10.89
CA GLY A 142 -1.88 9.89 11.18
C GLY A 142 -0.74 10.91 11.17
N GLY A 143 0.14 10.87 12.17
CA GLY A 143 1.23 11.84 12.28
C GLY A 143 2.41 11.38 13.10
N GLN A 144 3.51 12.11 13.00
CA GLN A 144 4.74 11.91 13.77
C GLN A 144 5.12 13.21 14.47
N GLY A 145 5.13 13.21 15.81
CA GLY A 145 5.26 14.42 16.60
C GLY A 145 4.10 15.39 16.29
N SER A 146 4.42 16.62 15.90
CA SER A 146 3.43 17.64 15.49
C SER A 146 3.10 17.60 13.99
N LYS A 147 3.75 16.74 13.21
CA LYS A 147 3.59 16.70 11.75
C LYS A 147 2.50 15.74 11.36
N LEU A 148 1.41 16.23 10.76
CA LEU A 148 0.39 15.41 10.11
C LEU A 148 0.95 14.82 8.82
N THR A 149 0.90 13.52 8.69
CA THR A 149 1.43 12.78 7.53
C THR A 149 0.33 12.20 6.66
N HIS A 150 -0.79 11.80 7.27
CA HIS A 150 -1.92 11.17 6.59
C HIS A 150 -3.24 11.69 7.15
N HIS A 151 -4.23 11.76 6.27
CA HIS A 151 -5.64 11.89 6.64
C HIS A 151 -6.41 10.82 5.87
N ALA A 152 -7.26 10.08 6.57
CA ALA A 152 -8.13 9.11 5.90
C ALA A 152 -9.57 9.22 6.38
N SER A 153 -10.50 8.90 5.47
CA SER A 153 -11.92 8.75 5.74
C SER A 153 -12.41 7.39 5.28
N ALA A 154 -13.32 6.79 6.05
CA ALA A 154 -13.87 5.48 5.74
C ALA A 154 -15.38 5.45 5.95
N THR A 155 -16.04 4.60 5.14
CA THR A 155 -17.45 4.22 5.30
C THR A 155 -17.51 2.74 5.61
N TYR A 156 -18.23 2.38 6.65
CA TYR A 156 -18.53 1.02 7.05
C TYR A 156 -20.02 0.76 6.91
N GLY A 157 -20.41 -0.45 6.51
CA GLY A 157 -21.82 -0.75 6.32
C GLY A 157 -22.10 -2.25 6.34
N ALA A 158 -23.18 -2.64 7.01
CA ALA A 158 -23.66 -4.01 6.99
C ALA A 158 -24.21 -4.39 5.60
N ASP A 159 -24.14 -5.66 5.28
CA ASP A 159 -24.81 -6.21 4.12
C ASP A 159 -26.33 -6.11 4.25
N GLY A 160 -26.99 -6.08 3.13
CA GLY A 160 -28.44 -6.01 3.05
C GLY A 160 -28.99 -6.82 1.87
N PRO A 161 -30.28 -7.07 1.83
CA PRO A 161 -30.88 -7.82 0.73
C PRO A 161 -30.75 -7.04 -0.58
N THR A 162 -30.34 -7.73 -1.63
CA THR A 162 -30.30 -7.20 -2.99
C THR A 162 -31.32 -7.94 -3.84
N PRO A 163 -32.46 -7.29 -4.22
CA PRO A 163 -33.51 -7.94 -4.94
C PRO A 163 -33.10 -8.54 -6.29
N VAL A 164 -32.20 -7.86 -6.98
CA VAL A 164 -31.65 -8.30 -8.26
C VAL A 164 -30.14 -8.04 -8.23
N PRO A 165 -29.32 -9.06 -7.89
CA PRO A 165 -27.87 -8.91 -7.96
C PRO A 165 -27.45 -8.68 -9.42
N LEU A 166 -26.71 -7.60 -9.64
CA LEU A 166 -26.13 -7.26 -10.94
C LEU A 166 -24.67 -6.86 -10.75
N THR A 167 -23.78 -7.63 -11.35
CA THR A 167 -22.36 -7.34 -11.36
C THR A 167 -21.92 -7.08 -12.80
N PRO A 168 -21.89 -5.81 -13.24
CA PRO A 168 -21.50 -5.46 -14.60
C PRO A 168 -19.99 -5.63 -14.85
N LEU A 169 -19.19 -5.63 -13.79
CA LEU A 169 -17.75 -5.90 -13.88
C LEU A 169 -17.54 -7.40 -13.96
N GLN A 170 -17.23 -7.90 -15.13
CA GLN A 170 -16.90 -9.29 -15.34
C GLN A 170 -15.64 -9.38 -16.19
N ALA A 171 -14.57 -9.83 -15.61
CA ALA A 171 -13.40 -10.27 -16.33
C ALA A 171 -12.89 -11.51 -15.60
N PRO A 172 -13.14 -12.71 -16.12
CA PRO A 172 -12.60 -13.91 -15.49
C PRO A 172 -11.08 -13.78 -15.45
N PRO A 173 -10.47 -13.94 -14.27
CA PRO A 173 -9.02 -13.93 -14.16
C PRO A 173 -8.47 -15.17 -14.92
N PRO A 174 -7.24 -15.09 -15.44
CA PRO A 174 -6.55 -16.27 -15.93
C PRO A 174 -6.34 -17.25 -14.79
N SER A 175 -6.32 -18.55 -15.08
CA SER A 175 -6.03 -19.55 -14.04
C SER A 175 -4.69 -19.27 -13.39
N LEU A 176 -4.67 -19.27 -12.04
CA LEU A 176 -3.47 -19.08 -11.25
C LEU A 176 -2.41 -20.16 -11.55
N ASP A 177 -2.83 -21.40 -11.82
CA ASP A 177 -1.93 -22.52 -12.14
C ASP A 177 -1.22 -22.35 -13.49
N CYS A 178 -1.88 -21.71 -14.45
CA CYS A 178 -1.26 -21.39 -15.74
C CYS A 178 -0.12 -20.38 -15.61
N LEU A 179 -0.09 -19.60 -14.53
CA LEU A 179 0.88 -18.56 -14.28
C LEU A 179 1.88 -18.90 -13.15
N LYS A 180 1.98 -20.17 -12.74
CA LYS A 180 2.87 -20.58 -11.64
C LYS A 180 4.33 -20.20 -11.84
N ASP A 181 4.82 -20.21 -13.11
CA ASP A 181 6.18 -19.87 -13.49
C ASP A 181 6.31 -18.44 -14.04
N ALA A 182 5.25 -17.63 -13.93
CA ALA A 182 5.27 -16.27 -14.43
C ALA A 182 6.25 -15.39 -13.63
N PRO A 183 6.87 -14.39 -14.27
CA PRO A 183 7.80 -13.51 -13.58
C PRO A 183 7.10 -12.68 -12.50
N GLY A 184 7.85 -12.39 -11.44
CA GLY A 184 7.45 -11.47 -10.38
C GLY A 184 8.28 -10.17 -10.42
N ILE A 185 8.13 -9.34 -9.39
CA ILE A 185 8.97 -8.17 -9.18
C ILE A 185 10.21 -8.61 -8.40
N SER A 186 11.39 -8.40 -8.99
CA SER A 186 12.66 -8.82 -8.39
C SER A 186 13.82 -7.96 -8.89
N GLY A 187 14.99 -8.15 -8.28
CA GLY A 187 16.22 -7.46 -8.66
C GLY A 187 16.54 -6.26 -7.78
N PRO A 188 17.74 -5.67 -7.95
CA PRO A 188 18.27 -4.66 -7.04
C PRO A 188 17.47 -3.35 -7.02
N MET A 189 16.73 -3.07 -8.11
CA MET A 189 15.88 -1.88 -8.24
C MET A 189 14.42 -2.11 -7.83
N ALA A 190 14.05 -3.35 -7.47
CA ALA A 190 12.72 -3.63 -6.95
C ALA A 190 12.49 -2.86 -5.64
N PRO A 191 11.30 -2.30 -5.40
CA PRO A 191 11.00 -1.65 -4.13
C PRO A 191 11.06 -2.68 -3.00
N ARG A 192 11.60 -2.27 -1.85
CA ARG A 192 11.84 -3.18 -0.73
C ARG A 192 10.57 -3.88 -0.25
N PHE A 193 9.44 -3.16 -0.18
CA PHE A 193 8.15 -3.74 0.22
C PHE A 193 7.70 -4.91 -0.69
N SER A 194 8.13 -4.93 -1.96
CA SER A 194 7.72 -5.98 -2.90
C SER A 194 8.24 -7.37 -2.52
N GLN A 195 9.24 -7.46 -1.65
CA GLN A 195 9.72 -8.74 -1.10
C GLN A 195 8.67 -9.45 -0.25
N HIS A 196 7.68 -8.70 0.24
CA HIS A 196 6.57 -9.20 1.07
C HIS A 196 5.32 -9.54 0.26
N VAL A 197 5.39 -9.50 -1.08
CA VAL A 197 4.30 -9.84 -1.99
C VAL A 197 4.76 -10.88 -3.00
N ASP A 198 3.94 -11.89 -3.25
CA ASP A 198 4.09 -12.76 -4.41
C ASP A 198 3.37 -12.12 -5.60
N TYR A 199 4.00 -12.17 -6.77
CA TYR A 199 3.47 -11.66 -8.03
C TYR A 199 3.51 -12.75 -9.09
N ARG A 200 2.45 -12.84 -9.93
CA ARG A 200 2.42 -13.65 -11.14
C ARG A 200 1.77 -12.84 -12.24
N PHE A 201 2.59 -12.24 -13.11
CA PHE A 201 2.11 -11.41 -14.20
C PHE A 201 1.55 -12.26 -15.33
N GLU A 202 0.42 -11.83 -15.92
CA GLU A 202 -0.10 -12.45 -17.14
C GLU A 202 0.79 -12.14 -18.36
N ASN A 203 1.21 -10.87 -18.51
CA ASN A 203 2.01 -10.41 -19.66
C ASN A 203 3.02 -9.33 -19.21
N GLY A 204 3.75 -9.55 -18.13
CA GLY A 204 4.67 -8.53 -17.60
C GLY A 204 5.69 -9.10 -16.65
N PRO A 205 6.36 -8.27 -15.84
CA PRO A 205 6.17 -6.81 -15.73
C PRO A 205 6.67 -6.04 -16.96
N ASN A 206 5.94 -4.98 -17.34
CA ASN A 206 6.27 -4.18 -18.55
C ASN A 206 6.91 -2.82 -18.20
N ILE A 207 7.61 -2.72 -17.09
CA ILE A 207 8.26 -1.48 -16.64
C ILE A 207 9.20 -0.97 -17.75
N LEU A 208 9.07 0.32 -18.10
CA LEU A 208 9.87 1.01 -19.11
C LEU A 208 9.72 0.43 -20.53
N GLY A 209 8.60 -0.20 -20.83
CA GLY A 209 8.31 -0.76 -22.14
C GLY A 209 8.16 0.28 -23.27
N GLY A 210 7.98 1.56 -22.93
CA GLY A 210 7.79 2.65 -23.90
C GLY A 210 6.52 2.47 -24.72
N ASN A 211 5.41 2.22 -24.08
CA ASN A 211 4.12 1.82 -24.69
C ASN A 211 3.39 3.03 -25.31
N GLU A 212 4.07 3.77 -26.18
CA GLU A 212 3.54 5.00 -26.80
C GLU A 212 2.23 4.72 -27.55
N GLY A 213 1.16 5.46 -27.19
CA GLY A 213 -0.13 5.42 -27.90
C GLY A 213 -0.97 4.17 -27.71
N LYS A 214 -0.58 3.26 -26.82
CA LYS A 214 -1.37 2.05 -26.50
C LYS A 214 -1.98 2.18 -25.10
N PRO A 215 -3.14 1.56 -24.86
CA PRO A 215 -3.66 1.44 -23.49
C PRO A 215 -2.62 0.79 -22.57
N VAL A 216 -2.41 1.42 -21.41
CA VAL A 216 -1.54 0.87 -20.37
C VAL A 216 -2.40 0.06 -19.42
N VAL A 217 -2.22 -1.26 -19.45
CA VAL A 217 -2.93 -2.22 -18.61
C VAL A 217 -1.92 -3.25 -18.12
N GLU A 218 -1.87 -3.45 -16.82
CA GLU A 218 -1.09 -4.51 -16.16
C GLU A 218 -2.05 -5.48 -15.49
N ARG A 219 -1.85 -6.78 -15.71
CA ARG A 219 -2.67 -7.84 -15.15
C ARG A 219 -1.80 -8.81 -14.38
N VAL A 220 -2.12 -8.99 -13.09
CA VAL A 220 -1.22 -9.69 -12.16
C VAL A 220 -2.00 -10.33 -11.03
N TRP A 221 -1.66 -11.58 -10.68
CA TRP A 221 -2.02 -12.17 -9.39
C TRP A 221 -1.05 -11.69 -8.32
N MET A 222 -1.59 -11.28 -7.18
CA MET A 222 -0.79 -10.88 -6.02
C MET A 222 -1.35 -11.50 -4.74
N ARG A 223 -0.44 -11.78 -3.79
CA ARG A 223 -0.78 -12.07 -2.39
C ARG A 223 0.29 -11.56 -1.45
N VAL A 224 -0.10 -11.28 -0.22
CA VAL A 224 0.84 -10.99 0.87
C VAL A 224 1.51 -12.29 1.34
N LYS A 225 2.83 -12.28 1.58
CA LYS A 225 3.64 -13.48 1.95
C LYS A 225 3.61 -13.80 3.44
N ASP A 226 2.49 -13.65 4.10
CA ASP A 226 2.36 -13.93 5.53
C ASP A 226 1.58 -15.21 5.84
N GLY A 227 1.04 -15.86 4.79
CA GLY A 227 0.26 -17.08 4.93
C GLY A 227 -1.12 -16.89 5.58
N ALA A 228 -1.51 -15.65 5.86
CA ALA A 228 -2.81 -15.35 6.40
C ALA A 228 -3.87 -15.23 5.29
N PRO A 229 -5.15 -15.51 5.60
CA PRO A 229 -6.25 -15.24 4.70
C PRO A 229 -6.30 -13.76 4.30
N LEU A 230 -6.84 -13.48 3.10
CA LEU A 230 -7.11 -12.13 2.68
C LEU A 230 -8.11 -11.47 3.63
N ASP A 231 -7.80 -10.27 4.09
CA ASP A 231 -8.67 -9.40 4.87
C ASP A 231 -8.65 -7.97 4.29
N GLU A 232 -9.37 -7.05 4.91
CA GLU A 232 -9.43 -5.66 4.46
C GLU A 232 -8.07 -4.95 4.52
N LEU A 233 -7.20 -5.29 5.48
CA LEU A 233 -5.88 -4.67 5.62
C LEU A 233 -4.95 -5.14 4.51
N ARG A 234 -4.94 -6.44 4.22
CA ARG A 234 -4.19 -7.02 3.11
C ARG A 234 -4.70 -6.54 1.77
N MET A 235 -6.02 -6.38 1.62
CA MET A 235 -6.60 -5.79 0.41
C MET A 235 -6.15 -4.34 0.22
N CYS A 236 -6.18 -3.49 1.26
CA CYS A 236 -5.65 -2.11 1.20
C CYS A 236 -4.17 -2.11 0.80
N TYR A 237 -3.37 -3.02 1.37
CA TYR A 237 -1.96 -3.18 1.04
C TYR A 237 -1.76 -3.53 -0.44
N LEU A 238 -2.49 -4.55 -0.94
CA LEU A 238 -2.35 -5.05 -2.30
C LEU A 238 -2.84 -4.06 -3.37
N LEU A 239 -3.85 -3.25 -3.07
CA LEU A 239 -4.38 -2.24 -3.99
C LEU A 239 -3.37 -1.14 -4.35
N ASP A 240 -2.27 -1.01 -3.60
CA ASP A 240 -1.14 -0.12 -3.91
C ASP A 240 0.16 -0.87 -4.23
N ALA A 241 0.14 -2.21 -4.28
CA ALA A 241 1.38 -3.01 -4.31
C ALA A 241 2.01 -3.15 -5.71
N LEU A 242 1.46 -2.52 -6.74
CA LEU A 242 2.05 -2.49 -8.06
C LEU A 242 2.79 -1.15 -8.30
N TYR A 243 3.80 -1.19 -9.17
CA TYR A 243 4.41 0.05 -9.68
C TYR A 243 3.38 0.90 -10.42
N PRO A 244 3.56 2.25 -10.49
CA PRO A 244 2.64 3.10 -11.22
C PRO A 244 2.46 2.64 -12.67
N PRO A 245 1.22 2.37 -13.15
CA PRO A 245 0.99 1.96 -14.53
C PRO A 245 1.61 2.90 -15.57
N ALA A 246 1.69 4.19 -15.26
CA ALA A 246 2.35 5.19 -16.10
C ALA A 246 3.81 4.81 -16.45
N TRP A 247 4.51 4.04 -15.60
CA TRP A 247 5.90 3.64 -15.88
C TRP A 247 6.04 2.70 -17.09
N THR A 248 4.98 2.03 -17.48
CA THR A 248 5.00 1.19 -18.70
C THR A 248 4.98 2.02 -19.98
N ALA A 249 4.46 3.25 -19.92
CA ALA A 249 4.39 4.16 -21.04
C ALA A 249 5.73 4.88 -21.32
N PHE A 250 6.65 4.90 -20.38
CA PHE A 250 7.91 5.64 -20.48
C PHE A 250 9.11 4.72 -20.75
N LYS A 251 10.19 5.30 -21.26
CA LYS A 251 11.52 4.65 -21.39
C LYS A 251 12.44 4.97 -20.20
N ALA A 252 12.00 5.86 -19.32
CA ALA A 252 12.67 6.20 -18.06
C ALA A 252 11.60 6.42 -16.99
N THR A 253 11.87 6.01 -15.75
CA THR A 253 10.91 6.18 -14.64
C THR A 253 10.81 7.67 -14.26
N PRO A 254 9.66 8.32 -14.49
CA PRO A 254 9.47 9.65 -13.93
C PRO A 254 9.35 9.56 -12.42
N MET A 255 9.92 10.53 -11.72
CA MET A 255 9.69 10.68 -10.30
C MET A 255 8.23 11.10 -10.09
N MET A 256 7.53 10.35 -9.25
CA MET A 256 6.14 10.65 -8.90
C MET A 256 5.82 10.24 -7.47
N THR A 257 4.87 10.94 -6.87
CA THR A 257 4.37 10.64 -5.54
C THR A 257 2.86 10.45 -5.56
N THR A 258 2.34 9.48 -4.84
CA THR A 258 0.90 9.31 -4.62
C THR A 258 0.41 10.45 -3.73
N VAL A 259 -0.63 11.13 -4.15
CA VAL A 259 -1.30 12.22 -3.43
C VAL A 259 -2.51 11.69 -2.68
N ASP A 260 -3.30 10.87 -3.34
CA ASP A 260 -4.44 10.18 -2.74
C ASP A 260 -4.62 8.77 -3.30
N LEU A 261 -5.20 7.91 -2.46
CA LEU A 261 -5.65 6.56 -2.78
C LEU A 261 -7.08 6.42 -2.28
N ARG A 262 -7.99 6.04 -3.17
CA ARG A 262 -9.35 5.63 -2.85
C ARG A 262 -9.52 4.14 -3.12
N CYS A 263 -10.10 3.42 -2.14
CA CYS A 263 -10.48 2.03 -2.25
C CYS A 263 -12.00 1.92 -2.02
N ASP A 264 -12.71 1.18 -2.87
CA ASP A 264 -14.12 0.82 -2.71
C ASP A 264 -14.19 -0.72 -2.65
N PHE A 265 -14.72 -1.26 -1.54
CA PHE A 265 -14.82 -2.70 -1.28
C PHE A 265 -16.20 -3.17 -1.73
N LEU A 266 -16.23 -4.08 -2.68
CA LEU A 266 -17.45 -4.57 -3.33
C LEU A 266 -17.99 -5.84 -2.68
N ALA A 267 -17.09 -6.66 -2.13
CA ALA A 267 -17.39 -7.85 -1.38
C ALA A 267 -16.38 -8.01 -0.23
N ASP A 268 -16.82 -8.68 0.82
CA ASP A 268 -15.90 -9.06 1.88
C ASP A 268 -14.95 -10.14 1.33
N PRO A 269 -13.64 -10.00 1.49
CA PRO A 269 -12.71 -11.01 1.07
C PRO A 269 -12.91 -12.27 1.90
N THR A 270 -13.24 -13.38 1.22
CA THR A 270 -13.37 -14.69 1.84
C THR A 270 -12.25 -15.62 1.39
N PRO A 271 -11.93 -16.66 2.16
CA PRO A 271 -10.96 -17.67 1.72
C PRO A 271 -11.33 -18.35 0.39
N ASP A 272 -12.63 -18.50 0.09
CA ASP A 272 -13.12 -19.09 -1.16
C ASP A 272 -12.88 -18.16 -2.36
N ALA A 273 -13.10 -16.85 -2.17
CA ALA A 273 -12.83 -15.86 -3.21
C ALA A 273 -11.33 -15.61 -3.41
N ALA A 274 -10.53 -15.77 -2.36
CA ALA A 274 -9.08 -15.55 -2.40
C ALA A 274 -8.32 -16.75 -1.79
N PRO A 275 -8.30 -17.93 -2.45
CA PRO A 275 -7.63 -19.11 -1.94
C PRO A 275 -6.13 -18.81 -1.73
N ASP A 276 -5.61 -19.19 -0.56
CA ASP A 276 -4.25 -18.89 -0.13
C ASP A 276 -3.88 -17.39 -0.19
N GLY A 277 -4.87 -16.50 -0.12
CA GLY A 277 -4.68 -15.05 -0.18
C GLY A 277 -4.43 -14.47 -1.57
N TRP A 278 -4.51 -15.28 -2.63
CA TRP A 278 -4.31 -14.80 -4.00
C TRP A 278 -5.50 -14.00 -4.50
N VAL A 279 -5.21 -12.82 -5.07
CA VAL A 279 -6.16 -11.90 -5.71
C VAL A 279 -5.62 -11.49 -7.07
N PHE A 280 -6.48 -11.47 -8.07
CA PHE A 280 -6.14 -11.00 -9.40
C PHE A 280 -6.42 -9.51 -9.52
N PHE A 281 -5.47 -8.77 -10.07
CA PHE A 281 -5.59 -7.32 -10.28
C PHE A 281 -5.43 -6.96 -11.74
N GLU A 282 -6.24 -6.00 -12.17
CA GLU A 282 -6.05 -5.29 -13.42
C GLU A 282 -5.85 -3.82 -13.10
N TYR A 283 -4.67 -3.29 -13.40
CA TYR A 283 -4.31 -1.89 -13.23
C TYR A 283 -4.31 -1.19 -14.58
N ARG A 284 -4.88 0.01 -14.63
CA ARG A 284 -4.98 0.82 -15.85
C ARG A 284 -4.51 2.25 -15.59
N LEU A 285 -3.75 2.81 -16.54
CA LEU A 285 -3.55 4.24 -16.63
C LEU A 285 -4.79 4.87 -17.27
N LEU A 286 -5.47 5.77 -16.55
CA LEU A 286 -6.65 6.47 -17.05
C LEU A 286 -6.28 7.80 -17.70
N ASP A 287 -5.35 8.55 -17.08
CA ASP A 287 -4.90 9.84 -17.55
C ASP A 287 -3.46 10.13 -17.14
N HIS A 288 -2.75 10.83 -18.01
CA HIS A 288 -1.41 11.34 -17.74
C HIS A 288 -1.22 12.67 -18.46
N GLY A 289 -1.27 13.75 -17.71
CA GLY A 289 -1.14 15.11 -18.28
C GLY A 289 -0.98 16.18 -17.22
N LEU A 290 -0.49 17.34 -17.62
CA LEU A 290 -0.32 18.51 -16.75
C LEU A 290 0.51 18.26 -15.48
N GLY A 291 1.41 17.29 -15.52
CA GLY A 291 2.23 16.88 -14.38
C GLY A 291 1.48 16.02 -13.35
N TRP A 292 0.39 15.38 -13.76
CA TRP A 292 -0.41 14.47 -12.96
C TRP A 292 -0.64 13.14 -13.67
N SER A 293 -0.93 12.10 -12.91
CA SER A 293 -1.42 10.84 -13.43
C SER A 293 -2.57 10.32 -12.57
N VAL A 294 -3.49 9.61 -13.21
CA VAL A 294 -4.59 8.90 -12.56
C VAL A 294 -4.57 7.48 -13.03
N ASP A 295 -4.50 6.56 -12.11
CA ASP A 295 -4.60 5.12 -12.36
C ASP A 295 -5.74 4.51 -11.55
N GLU A 296 -6.29 3.41 -12.05
CA GLU A 296 -7.25 2.60 -11.33
C GLU A 296 -6.82 1.14 -11.28
N ALA A 297 -7.30 0.44 -10.26
CA ALA A 297 -7.16 -1.00 -10.12
C ALA A 297 -8.53 -1.63 -9.88
N ILE A 298 -8.73 -2.81 -10.44
CA ILE A 298 -9.86 -3.70 -10.13
C ILE A 298 -9.26 -4.97 -9.55
N ALA A 299 -9.77 -5.40 -8.38
CA ALA A 299 -9.39 -6.64 -7.72
C ALA A 299 -10.48 -7.70 -7.94
N TRP A 300 -10.09 -8.90 -8.34
CA TRP A 300 -10.96 -10.02 -8.67
C TRP A 300 -10.64 -11.23 -7.81
N GLY A 301 -11.67 -11.92 -7.36
CA GLY A 301 -11.54 -13.25 -6.77
C GLY A 301 -11.18 -14.31 -7.79
N ALA A 302 -10.71 -15.46 -7.32
CA ALA A 302 -10.39 -16.62 -8.16
C ALA A 302 -11.63 -17.18 -8.89
N ASP A 303 -12.82 -16.93 -8.35
CA ASP A 303 -14.12 -17.23 -8.94
C ASP A 303 -14.60 -16.19 -9.97
N GLY A 304 -13.81 -15.13 -10.20
CA GLY A 304 -14.16 -14.03 -11.10
C GLY A 304 -15.08 -12.97 -10.47
N SER A 305 -15.40 -13.06 -9.19
CA SER A 305 -16.16 -12.03 -8.49
C SER A 305 -15.31 -10.77 -8.28
N PRO A 306 -15.84 -9.55 -8.48
CA PRO A 306 -15.13 -8.34 -8.15
C PRO A 306 -15.11 -8.14 -6.63
N LEU A 307 -13.92 -7.95 -6.06
CA LEU A 307 -13.70 -7.78 -4.63
C LEU A 307 -13.53 -6.30 -4.24
N ALA A 308 -12.78 -5.55 -5.03
CA ALA A 308 -12.52 -4.15 -4.73
C ALA A 308 -12.13 -3.35 -5.98
N LEU A 309 -12.28 -2.04 -5.86
CA LEU A 309 -11.76 -1.05 -6.80
C LEU A 309 -10.80 -0.12 -6.09
N ALA A 310 -9.80 0.38 -6.80
CA ALA A 310 -8.98 1.49 -6.30
C ALA A 310 -8.74 2.52 -7.39
N ARG A 311 -8.56 3.77 -6.96
CA ARG A 311 -8.10 4.87 -7.82
C ARG A 311 -7.03 5.64 -7.08
N GLN A 312 -5.95 5.92 -7.79
CA GLN A 312 -4.83 6.70 -7.29
C GLN A 312 -4.62 7.94 -8.14
N ARG A 313 -4.31 9.04 -7.47
CA ARG A 313 -3.80 10.26 -8.11
C ARG A 313 -2.36 10.46 -7.70
N ARG A 314 -1.51 10.70 -8.70
CA ARG A 314 -0.08 10.89 -8.51
C ARG A 314 0.36 12.23 -9.08
N LYS A 315 1.31 12.89 -8.40
CA LYS A 315 1.99 14.09 -8.88
C LYS A 315 3.35 13.71 -9.42
N LEU A 316 3.68 14.17 -10.62
CA LEU A 316 5.05 14.13 -11.15
C LEU A 316 5.88 15.21 -10.47
N LEU A 317 7.12 14.86 -10.13
CA LEU A 317 8.06 15.74 -9.43
C LEU A 317 9.13 16.26 -10.38
#